data_2aca582e4c4f444235b562065bb2ecef
#
_entry.id   2aca582e4c4f444235b562065bb2ecef
#
_cell.length_a   1.000
_cell.length_b   1.000
_cell.length_c   1.000
_cell.angle_alpha   90.00
_cell.angle_beta   90.00
_cell.angle_gamma   90.00
#
_symmetry.space_group_name_H-M   'P 1'
#
loop_
_entity.id
_entity.type
_entity.pdbx_description
1 polymer ?
#
loop_
_entity_poly.entity_id
_entity_poly.type
_entity_poly.pdbx_seq_one_letter_code
_entity_poly.pdbx_strand_id
1 'polypeptide(L)'
;MLRIPRYILMVLLCAALFSVVSCTVNSNGENTTSPAPSVAPADSLSLRVAVLPIKECGILRYAQESGLADSMGLSMTLVPYQALMDIDTAILSSQAHVYFEDSLRVCRIKEDSLRPSMLLPVPVKLTLISNKDKTISQLHQLKTKMVGLTRWSQLEKWMNAMSASAGIDESDIYHAQINDVALRANMVGGGLIDAGILPQPWADSLLSMGHTLLEDTLLEGMGFYVDPSVQTDSLRKGQTELLKKVYLEALRKMDEQ
;
A
#
# COMPACT_ATOMS: atom_id res chain seq x y z
N MET A 1 -22.06 -71.78 -18.05
CA MET A 1 -22.87 -70.61 -17.59
C MET A 1 -22.07 -69.87 -16.56
N LEU A 2 -21.42 -68.79 -16.97
CA LEU A 2 -20.60 -67.93 -16.03
C LEU A 2 -21.54 -66.96 -15.35
N ARG A 3 -21.69 -67.08 -14.01
CA ARG A 3 -22.44 -66.11 -13.19
C ARG A 3 -21.55 -64.87 -12.96
N ILE A 4 -21.84 -63.77 -13.66
CA ILE A 4 -21.21 -62.46 -13.40
C ILE A 4 -21.73 -61.95 -12.06
N PRO A 5 -20.86 -61.60 -11.08
CA PRO A 5 -21.31 -61.10 -9.79
C PRO A 5 -21.96 -59.72 -9.92
N ARG A 6 -23.07 -59.50 -9.19
CA ARG A 6 -23.93 -58.32 -9.25
C ARG A 6 -23.24 -56.97 -9.07
N TYR A 7 -22.09 -56.93 -8.46
CA TYR A 7 -21.31 -55.69 -8.26
C TYR A 7 -20.56 -55.22 -9.52
N ILE A 8 -20.21 -56.16 -10.45
CA ILE A 8 -19.62 -55.79 -11.76
C ILE A 8 -20.67 -55.10 -12.65
N LEU A 9 -21.90 -55.48 -12.56
CA LEU A 9 -23.02 -54.85 -13.28
C LEU A 9 -23.30 -53.44 -12.74
N MET A 10 -23.12 -53.21 -11.43
CA MET A 10 -23.33 -51.92 -10.78
C MET A 10 -22.21 -50.90 -11.10
N VAL A 11 -20.98 -51.38 -11.22
CA VAL A 11 -19.81 -50.51 -11.61
C VAL A 11 -19.92 -50.11 -13.08
N LEU A 12 -20.38 -50.96 -13.96
CA LEU A 12 -20.62 -50.62 -15.37
C LEU A 12 -21.80 -49.66 -15.57
N LEU A 13 -22.83 -49.72 -14.69
CA LEU A 13 -23.95 -48.77 -14.73
C LEU A 13 -23.55 -47.37 -14.23
N CYS A 14 -22.62 -47.27 -13.25
CA CYS A 14 -22.09 -45.99 -12.80
C CYS A 14 -21.17 -45.32 -13.83
N ALA A 15 -20.46 -46.08 -14.65
CA ALA A 15 -19.60 -45.54 -15.70
C ALA A 15 -20.38 -44.94 -16.89
N ALA A 16 -21.64 -45.41 -17.12
CA ALA A 16 -22.47 -44.91 -18.21
C ALA A 16 -23.26 -43.63 -17.87
N LEU A 17 -23.26 -43.19 -16.61
CA LEU A 17 -23.94 -41.96 -16.15
C LEU A 17 -23.04 -40.74 -16.10
N PHE A 18 -21.72 -40.86 -16.40
CA PHE A 18 -20.77 -39.77 -16.37
C PHE A 18 -20.52 -39.08 -17.72
N SER A 19 -21.24 -39.38 -18.77
CA SER A 19 -20.95 -38.92 -20.12
C SER A 19 -21.97 -37.96 -20.73
N VAL A 20 -22.81 -37.27 -20.02
CA VAL A 20 -23.60 -36.12 -20.56
C VAL A 20 -23.86 -35.07 -19.50
N VAL A 21 -22.84 -34.39 -18.99
CA VAL A 21 -22.98 -33.01 -18.50
C VAL A 21 -21.80 -32.24 -19.04
N SER A 22 -21.85 -31.91 -20.33
CA SER A 22 -21.12 -30.79 -20.87
C SER A 22 -21.86 -29.53 -20.44
N CYS A 23 -21.63 -29.08 -19.21
CA CYS A 23 -21.99 -27.74 -18.84
C CYS A 23 -21.04 -26.80 -19.62
N THR A 24 -21.56 -26.13 -20.62
CA THR A 24 -21.02 -24.88 -21.08
C THR A 24 -20.99 -23.93 -19.89
N VAL A 25 -19.89 -23.90 -19.18
CA VAL A 25 -19.59 -22.84 -18.23
C VAL A 25 -19.39 -21.60 -19.09
N ASN A 26 -20.46 -20.80 -19.15
CA ASN A 26 -20.36 -19.43 -19.58
C ASN A 26 -19.46 -18.75 -18.52
N SER A 27 -18.20 -18.55 -18.88
CA SER A 27 -17.17 -17.90 -18.05
C SER A 27 -17.44 -16.40 -17.97
N ASN A 28 -18.50 -16.03 -17.28
CA ASN A 28 -18.65 -14.72 -16.66
C ASN A 28 -18.38 -14.86 -15.15
N GLY A 29 -17.29 -15.51 -14.81
CA GLY A 29 -16.67 -15.41 -13.50
C GLY A 29 -15.81 -14.17 -13.55
N GLU A 30 -16.29 -13.06 -13.03
CA GLU A 30 -15.46 -11.91 -12.68
C GLU A 30 -14.37 -12.40 -11.71
N ASN A 31 -13.23 -12.77 -12.28
CA ASN A 31 -11.98 -12.72 -11.55
C ASN A 31 -11.73 -11.25 -11.26
N THR A 32 -12.09 -10.80 -10.06
CA THR A 32 -11.59 -9.57 -9.46
C THR A 32 -10.12 -9.74 -9.08
N THR A 33 -9.27 -10.04 -10.06
CA THR A 33 -7.90 -9.58 -10.07
C THR A 33 -8.01 -8.09 -10.33
N SER A 34 -7.76 -7.30 -9.30
CA SER A 34 -7.56 -5.86 -9.45
C SER A 34 -6.60 -5.66 -10.62
N PRO A 35 -7.01 -5.00 -11.72
CA PRO A 35 -6.13 -4.82 -12.84
C PRO A 35 -4.93 -4.01 -12.34
N ALA A 36 -3.72 -4.49 -12.62
CA ALA A 36 -2.55 -3.65 -12.54
C ALA A 36 -2.88 -2.33 -13.27
N PRO A 37 -2.55 -1.16 -12.70
CA PRO A 37 -2.92 0.11 -13.27
C PRO A 37 -2.47 0.14 -14.74
N SER A 38 -3.43 0.20 -15.65
CA SER A 38 -3.18 0.40 -17.08
C SER A 38 -2.51 1.76 -17.20
N VAL A 39 -1.20 1.76 -17.35
CA VAL A 39 -0.44 2.97 -17.63
C VAL A 39 -0.91 3.44 -19.01
N ALA A 40 -1.74 4.48 -19.05
CA ALA A 40 -2.04 5.20 -20.27
C ALA A 40 -0.71 5.53 -20.98
N PRO A 41 -0.64 5.60 -22.33
CA PRO A 41 0.58 5.96 -23.03
C PRO A 41 1.03 7.32 -22.49
N ALA A 42 1.99 7.28 -21.57
CA ALA A 42 2.54 8.47 -20.95
C ALA A 42 3.22 9.26 -22.06
N ASP A 43 2.92 10.54 -22.15
CA ASP A 43 3.73 11.48 -22.89
C ASP A 43 5.20 11.19 -22.50
N SER A 44 6.03 10.86 -23.49
CA SER A 44 7.42 10.40 -23.24
C SER A 44 8.25 11.44 -22.49
N LEU A 45 7.76 12.67 -22.37
CA LEU A 45 8.37 13.78 -21.68
C LEU A 45 7.88 13.95 -20.22
N SER A 46 6.76 13.33 -19.83
CA SER A 46 6.19 13.46 -18.49
C SER A 46 7.00 12.71 -17.43
N LEU A 47 7.24 13.31 -16.26
CA LEU A 47 7.85 12.65 -15.09
C LEU A 47 6.83 11.73 -14.43
N ARG A 48 7.07 10.42 -14.44
CA ARG A 48 6.20 9.44 -13.75
C ARG A 48 6.57 9.36 -12.28
N VAL A 49 5.58 9.59 -11.39
CA VAL A 49 5.74 9.57 -9.94
C VAL A 49 4.81 8.54 -9.32
N ALA A 50 5.34 7.48 -8.73
CA ALA A 50 4.58 6.47 -8.00
C ALA A 50 4.14 7.03 -6.64
N VAL A 51 2.83 6.97 -6.37
CA VAL A 51 2.20 7.58 -5.19
C VAL A 51 1.26 6.62 -4.47
N LEU A 52 1.09 6.82 -3.17
CA LEU A 52 0.14 6.10 -2.31
C LEU A 52 -1.11 6.97 -2.02
N PRO A 53 -2.23 6.36 -1.60
CA PRO A 53 -3.45 7.07 -1.22
C PRO A 53 -3.32 7.67 0.20
N ILE A 54 -2.32 8.51 0.42
CA ILE A 54 -2.03 9.19 1.70
C ILE A 54 -1.93 10.70 1.51
N LYS A 55 -2.06 11.44 2.60
CA LYS A 55 -2.07 12.92 2.57
C LYS A 55 -0.83 13.49 1.91
N GLU A 56 0.34 12.97 2.24
CA GLU A 56 1.63 13.46 1.76
C GLU A 56 1.78 13.31 0.24
N CYS A 57 1.27 12.23 -0.34
CA CYS A 57 1.19 12.07 -1.80
C CYS A 57 0.08 12.94 -2.42
N GLY A 58 -0.97 13.25 -1.65
CA GLY A 58 -2.05 14.15 -2.05
C GLY A 58 -1.58 15.56 -2.39
N ILE A 59 -0.46 16.00 -1.82
CA ILE A 59 0.17 17.29 -2.12
C ILE A 59 0.57 17.40 -3.61
N LEU A 60 1.09 16.31 -4.20
CA LEU A 60 1.39 16.30 -5.65
C LEU A 60 0.11 16.29 -6.50
N ARG A 61 -0.94 15.63 -6.02
CA ARG A 61 -2.25 15.66 -6.68
C ARG A 61 -2.80 17.09 -6.69
N TYR A 62 -2.77 17.77 -5.56
CA TYR A 62 -3.14 19.18 -5.48
C TYR A 62 -2.30 20.05 -6.43
N ALA A 63 -0.98 19.84 -6.50
CA ALA A 63 -0.12 20.59 -7.43
C ALA A 63 -0.50 20.36 -8.89
N GLN A 64 -0.96 19.17 -9.26
CA GLN A 64 -1.41 18.83 -10.60
C GLN A 64 -2.80 19.45 -10.88
N GLU A 65 -3.77 19.24 -10.00
CA GLU A 65 -5.16 19.68 -10.18
C GLU A 65 -5.31 21.21 -10.14
N SER A 66 -4.49 21.91 -9.36
CA SER A 66 -4.45 23.38 -9.31
C SER A 66 -3.68 24.04 -10.46
N GLY A 67 -3.05 23.25 -11.34
CA GLY A 67 -2.18 23.76 -12.39
C GLY A 67 -0.84 24.33 -11.91
N LEU A 68 -0.51 24.16 -10.61
CA LEU A 68 0.76 24.65 -10.05
C LEU A 68 1.96 23.99 -10.71
N ALA A 69 1.92 22.65 -10.91
CA ALA A 69 3.00 21.91 -11.55
C ALA A 69 3.28 22.46 -12.95
N ASP A 70 2.24 22.65 -13.77
CA ASP A 70 2.35 23.18 -15.13
C ASP A 70 2.87 24.62 -15.14
N SER A 71 2.38 25.47 -14.22
CA SER A 71 2.82 26.86 -14.11
C SER A 71 4.31 26.97 -13.73
N MET A 72 4.84 25.97 -13.05
CA MET A 72 6.27 25.85 -12.71
C MET A 72 7.08 25.13 -13.79
N GLY A 73 6.45 24.64 -14.88
CA GLY A 73 7.12 23.97 -15.99
C GLY A 73 7.35 22.49 -15.78
N LEU A 74 6.65 21.84 -14.82
CA LEU A 74 6.75 20.40 -14.56
C LEU A 74 5.56 19.65 -15.18
N SER A 75 5.79 18.92 -16.27
CA SER A 75 4.88 17.87 -16.73
C SER A 75 5.10 16.60 -15.90
N MET A 76 4.09 16.14 -15.14
CA MET A 76 4.18 14.92 -14.35
C MET A 76 2.93 14.06 -14.50
N THR A 77 3.11 12.74 -14.36
CA THR A 77 2.04 11.74 -14.31
C THR A 77 2.11 11.00 -12.99
N LEU A 78 1.06 11.09 -12.18
CA LEU A 78 0.96 10.33 -10.95
C LEU A 78 0.52 8.90 -11.26
N VAL A 79 1.29 7.91 -10.82
CA VAL A 79 1.00 6.48 -10.95
C VAL A 79 0.54 5.98 -9.59
N PRO A 80 -0.77 5.74 -9.39
CA PRO A 80 -1.30 5.36 -8.07
C PRO A 80 -1.04 3.89 -7.77
N TYR A 81 -0.58 3.62 -6.56
CA TYR A 81 -0.45 2.30 -5.95
C TYR A 81 -1.23 2.24 -4.63
N GLN A 82 -1.65 1.06 -4.21
CA GLN A 82 -2.42 0.89 -2.96
C GLN A 82 -1.54 0.49 -1.77
N ALA A 83 -0.35 -0.01 -2.04
CA ALA A 83 0.55 -0.54 -1.02
C ALA A 83 2.02 -0.26 -1.36
N LEU A 84 2.87 -0.15 -0.33
CA LEU A 84 4.34 -0.08 -0.49
C LEU A 84 4.90 -1.31 -1.22
N MET A 85 4.33 -2.49 -1.01
CA MET A 85 4.77 -3.72 -1.68
C MET A 85 4.58 -3.65 -3.21
N ASP A 86 3.55 -2.95 -3.69
CA ASP A 86 3.33 -2.74 -5.12
C ASP A 86 4.39 -1.80 -5.69
N ILE A 87 4.81 -0.80 -4.90
CA ILE A 87 5.89 0.12 -5.26
C ILE A 87 7.24 -0.61 -5.29
N ASP A 88 7.53 -1.56 -4.37
CA ASP A 88 8.71 -2.41 -4.47
C ASP A 88 8.79 -3.10 -5.85
N THR A 89 7.66 -3.65 -6.31
CA THR A 89 7.58 -4.31 -7.62
C THR A 89 7.77 -3.30 -8.76
N ALA A 90 7.24 -2.10 -8.62
CA ALA A 90 7.41 -1.03 -9.59
C ALA A 90 8.87 -0.55 -9.68
N ILE A 91 9.59 -0.49 -8.57
CA ILE A 91 11.03 -0.19 -8.52
C ILE A 91 11.82 -1.25 -9.29
N LEU A 92 11.60 -2.54 -8.98
CA LEU A 92 12.31 -3.65 -9.63
C LEU A 92 12.10 -3.71 -11.14
N SER A 93 11.04 -3.09 -11.65
CA SER A 93 10.69 -3.04 -13.08
C SER A 93 10.77 -1.62 -13.68
N SER A 94 11.34 -0.65 -12.97
CA SER A 94 11.52 0.75 -13.38
C SER A 94 10.25 1.38 -13.98
N GLN A 95 9.10 1.15 -13.34
CA GLN A 95 7.80 1.61 -13.85
C GLN A 95 7.56 3.11 -13.64
N ALA A 96 8.30 3.75 -12.77
CA ALA A 96 8.26 5.20 -12.54
C ALA A 96 9.69 5.79 -12.48
N HIS A 97 9.79 7.11 -12.47
CA HIS A 97 11.05 7.83 -12.31
C HIS A 97 11.29 8.23 -10.86
N VAL A 98 10.20 8.40 -10.11
CA VAL A 98 10.21 8.74 -8.68
C VAL A 98 9.20 7.88 -7.96
N TYR A 99 9.53 7.42 -6.76
CA TYR A 99 8.70 6.53 -5.94
C TYR A 99 8.53 7.13 -4.53
N PHE A 100 7.30 7.13 -4.01
CA PHE A 100 7.09 7.38 -2.59
C PHE A 100 7.29 6.07 -1.82
N GLU A 101 8.34 5.98 -0.99
CA GLU A 101 8.72 4.70 -0.38
C GLU A 101 9.29 4.87 1.03
N ASP A 102 9.46 3.75 1.71
CA ASP A 102 10.02 3.59 3.05
C ASP A 102 11.52 3.24 2.95
N SER A 103 12.35 3.92 3.72
CA SER A 103 13.81 3.74 3.70
C SER A 103 14.25 2.31 4.05
N LEU A 104 13.57 1.63 4.98
CA LEU A 104 13.91 0.24 5.33
C LEU A 104 13.60 -0.72 4.18
N ARG A 105 12.55 -0.44 3.40
CA ARG A 105 12.20 -1.23 2.22
C ARG A 105 13.20 -0.99 1.09
N VAL A 106 13.55 0.26 0.81
CA VAL A 106 14.60 0.62 -0.16
C VAL A 106 15.93 -0.05 0.19
N CYS A 107 16.34 -0.05 1.45
CA CYS A 107 17.58 -0.71 1.89
C CYS A 107 17.57 -2.24 1.70
N ARG A 108 16.41 -2.87 1.51
CA ARG A 108 16.27 -4.32 1.25
C ARG A 108 16.48 -4.70 -0.21
N ILE A 109 16.49 -3.73 -1.12
CA ILE A 109 16.80 -3.96 -2.53
C ILE A 109 18.27 -4.36 -2.63
N LYS A 110 18.53 -5.63 -2.99
CA LYS A 110 19.88 -6.22 -2.97
C LYS A 110 20.77 -5.72 -4.09
N GLU A 111 20.18 -5.43 -5.26
CA GLU A 111 20.89 -4.95 -6.43
C GLU A 111 21.06 -3.43 -6.34
N ASP A 112 22.28 -2.97 -6.13
CA ASP A 112 22.59 -1.53 -6.02
C ASP A 112 22.21 -0.76 -7.29
N SER A 113 22.26 -1.39 -8.46
CA SER A 113 21.84 -0.80 -9.74
C SER A 113 20.34 -0.49 -9.85
N LEU A 114 19.52 -1.13 -9.01
CA LEU A 114 18.07 -0.94 -8.94
C LEU A 114 17.64 -0.13 -7.71
N ARG A 115 18.57 0.14 -6.77
CA ARG A 115 18.24 0.82 -5.52
C ARG A 115 18.03 2.32 -5.73
N PRO A 116 16.81 2.85 -5.50
CA PRO A 116 16.56 4.27 -5.62
C PRO A 116 17.31 5.09 -4.57
N SER A 117 17.61 6.34 -4.91
CA SER A 117 18.22 7.30 -3.97
C SER A 117 17.19 8.28 -3.43
N MET A 118 17.35 8.70 -2.17
CA MET A 118 16.46 9.69 -1.54
C MET A 118 16.52 11.02 -2.28
N LEU A 119 15.37 11.51 -2.74
CA LEU A 119 15.16 12.81 -3.35
C LEU A 119 14.71 13.86 -2.33
N LEU A 120 13.66 13.49 -1.58
CA LEU A 120 13.03 14.38 -0.62
C LEU A 120 12.49 13.55 0.55
N PRO A 121 13.01 13.72 1.77
CA PRO A 121 12.42 13.13 2.96
C PRO A 121 11.07 13.80 3.23
N VAL A 122 10.06 12.98 3.51
CA VAL A 122 8.70 13.42 3.81
C VAL A 122 8.21 12.63 5.01
N PRO A 123 8.24 13.22 6.23
CA PRO A 123 7.67 12.59 7.40
C PRO A 123 6.17 12.35 7.24
N VAL A 124 5.70 11.19 7.67
CA VAL A 124 4.29 10.77 7.54
C VAL A 124 3.64 10.72 8.92
N LYS A 125 2.52 11.41 9.07
CA LYS A 125 1.72 11.25 10.29
C LYS A 125 1.03 9.91 10.28
N LEU A 126 1.38 9.06 11.26
CA LEU A 126 0.77 7.75 11.49
C LEU A 126 0.02 7.74 12.80
N THR A 127 -1.09 7.03 12.82
CA THR A 127 -1.95 6.87 13.98
C THR A 127 -2.26 5.40 14.19
N LEU A 128 -2.04 4.90 15.39
CA LEU A 128 -2.49 3.60 15.85
C LEU A 128 -3.92 3.75 16.38
N ILE A 129 -4.87 3.10 15.72
CA ILE A 129 -6.30 3.21 16.00
C ILE A 129 -6.85 1.83 16.35
N SER A 130 -7.59 1.72 17.44
CA SER A 130 -8.38 0.54 17.77
C SER A 130 -9.84 0.70 17.34
N ASN A 131 -10.45 -0.44 16.99
CA ASN A 131 -11.89 -0.47 16.71
C ASN A 131 -12.69 -0.15 17.99
N LYS A 132 -13.68 0.73 17.87
CA LYS A 132 -14.50 1.22 19.00
C LYS A 132 -15.22 0.12 19.77
N ASP A 133 -15.58 -0.99 19.10
CA ASP A 133 -16.33 -2.10 19.71
C ASP A 133 -15.40 -3.10 20.43
N LYS A 134 -14.07 -2.91 20.35
CA LYS A 134 -13.07 -3.80 20.97
C LYS A 134 -12.67 -3.37 22.39
N THR A 135 -13.15 -2.23 22.89
CA THR A 135 -12.87 -1.70 24.24
C THR A 135 -11.38 -1.56 24.57
N ILE A 136 -10.53 -1.33 23.54
CA ILE A 136 -9.09 -1.11 23.67
C ILE A 136 -8.85 0.40 23.65
N SER A 137 -8.36 0.94 24.76
CA SER A 137 -8.10 2.38 24.94
C SER A 137 -6.68 2.70 25.40
N GLN A 138 -5.86 1.66 25.65
CA GLN A 138 -4.48 1.80 26.10
C GLN A 138 -3.58 0.75 25.43
N LEU A 139 -2.31 1.07 25.23
CA LEU A 139 -1.35 0.21 24.53
C LEU A 139 -1.22 -1.19 25.15
N HIS A 140 -1.15 -1.31 26.48
CA HIS A 140 -0.99 -2.61 27.16
C HIS A 140 -2.16 -3.58 26.88
N GLN A 141 -3.32 -3.10 26.45
CA GLN A 141 -4.45 -3.95 26.08
C GLN A 141 -4.30 -4.59 24.68
N LEU A 142 -3.25 -4.22 23.92
CA LEU A 142 -2.93 -4.85 22.64
C LEU A 142 -2.32 -6.24 22.78
N LYS A 143 -1.97 -6.67 24.00
CA LYS A 143 -1.50 -8.03 24.25
C LYS A 143 -2.54 -9.04 23.78
N THR A 144 -2.09 -10.01 22.96
CA THR A 144 -2.90 -11.03 22.27
C THR A 144 -3.92 -10.48 21.27
N LYS A 145 -3.70 -9.27 20.77
CA LYS A 145 -4.58 -8.62 19.77
C LYS A 145 -3.94 -8.61 18.39
N MET A 146 -4.79 -8.52 17.37
CA MET A 146 -4.37 -8.43 15.99
C MET A 146 -4.23 -6.98 15.58
N VAL A 147 -3.03 -6.57 15.19
CA VAL A 147 -2.71 -5.21 14.74
C VAL A 147 -2.31 -5.21 13.28
N GLY A 148 -3.07 -4.51 12.44
CA GLY A 148 -2.80 -4.35 11.02
C GLY A 148 -1.69 -3.33 10.76
N LEU A 149 -0.68 -3.73 9.99
CA LEU A 149 0.44 -2.87 9.60
C LEU A 149 1.10 -3.37 8.30
N THR A 150 2.04 -2.58 7.76
CA THR A 150 2.95 -3.04 6.71
C THR A 150 4.20 -3.60 7.37
N ARG A 151 4.51 -4.88 7.12
CA ARG A 151 5.71 -5.51 7.67
C ARG A 151 6.97 -5.10 6.92
N TRP A 152 8.11 -5.26 7.58
CA TRP A 152 9.43 -4.93 7.04
C TRP A 152 9.57 -3.45 6.67
N SER A 153 8.99 -2.57 7.46
CA SER A 153 8.89 -1.13 7.26
C SER A 153 9.15 -0.34 8.53
N GLN A 154 9.23 0.97 8.42
CA GLN A 154 9.30 1.87 9.57
C GLN A 154 8.04 1.78 10.46
N LEU A 155 6.87 1.39 9.88
CA LEU A 155 5.65 1.17 10.65
C LEU A 155 5.81 0.02 11.65
N GLU A 156 6.35 -1.12 11.21
CA GLU A 156 6.61 -2.25 12.09
C GLU A 156 7.66 -1.91 13.15
N LYS A 157 8.71 -1.20 12.76
CA LYS A 157 9.72 -0.73 13.72
C LYS A 157 9.13 0.18 14.80
N TRP A 158 8.24 1.10 14.41
CA TRP A 158 7.54 1.97 15.36
C TRP A 158 6.60 1.15 16.27
N MET A 159 5.83 0.20 15.72
CA MET A 159 4.98 -0.69 16.51
C MET A 159 5.76 -1.45 17.57
N ASN A 160 6.91 -2.01 17.20
CA ASN A 160 7.76 -2.76 18.12
C ASN A 160 8.33 -1.86 19.24
N ALA A 161 8.72 -0.64 18.91
CA ALA A 161 9.18 0.33 19.90
C ALA A 161 8.08 0.73 20.89
N MET A 162 6.86 0.96 20.40
CA MET A 162 5.69 1.24 21.27
C MET A 162 5.35 0.07 22.17
N SER A 163 5.32 -1.15 21.62
CA SER A 163 5.03 -2.36 22.39
C SER A 163 6.04 -2.55 23.53
N ALA A 164 7.33 -2.38 23.23
CA ALA A 164 8.39 -2.46 24.22
C ALA A 164 8.23 -1.40 25.32
N SER A 165 7.88 -0.15 24.96
CA SER A 165 7.64 0.93 25.92
C SER A 165 6.43 0.67 26.84
N ALA A 166 5.44 -0.09 26.35
CA ALA A 166 4.27 -0.52 27.10
C ALA A 166 4.50 -1.83 27.89
N GLY A 167 5.71 -2.39 27.87
CA GLY A 167 6.04 -3.64 28.53
C GLY A 167 5.41 -4.89 27.87
N ILE A 168 5.16 -4.82 26.56
CA ILE A 168 4.61 -5.93 25.78
C ILE A 168 5.71 -6.47 24.87
N ASP A 169 5.96 -7.79 24.93
CA ASP A 169 6.85 -8.45 24.01
C ASP A 169 6.26 -8.46 22.60
N GLU A 170 7.10 -8.27 21.57
CA GLU A 170 6.68 -8.31 20.17
C GLU A 170 5.89 -9.59 19.83
N SER A 171 6.28 -10.73 20.40
CA SER A 171 5.60 -12.01 20.21
C SER A 171 4.20 -12.08 20.82
N ASP A 172 3.83 -11.15 21.69
CA ASP A 172 2.52 -11.08 22.34
C ASP A 172 1.48 -10.32 21.50
N ILE A 173 1.88 -9.72 20.38
CA ILE A 173 0.98 -9.01 19.45
C ILE A 173 0.99 -9.72 18.11
N TYR A 174 -0.21 -9.98 17.56
CA TYR A 174 -0.33 -10.59 16.23
C TYR A 174 -0.23 -9.52 15.14
N HIS A 175 0.93 -9.37 14.52
CA HIS A 175 1.15 -8.44 13.41
C HIS A 175 0.49 -8.97 12.13
N ALA A 176 -0.68 -8.46 11.80
CA ALA A 176 -1.36 -8.76 10.55
C ALA A 176 -0.75 -7.93 9.40
N GLN A 177 -0.12 -8.60 8.45
CA GLN A 177 0.41 -7.94 7.26
C GLN A 177 -0.73 -7.57 6.32
N ILE A 178 -1.17 -6.32 6.37
CA ILE A 178 -2.20 -5.74 5.49
C ILE A 178 -1.58 -4.52 4.81
N ASN A 179 -1.00 -4.73 3.63
CA ASN A 179 -0.20 -3.71 2.96
C ASN A 179 -1.06 -2.62 2.30
N ASP A 180 -2.23 -2.97 1.77
CA ASP A 180 -3.20 -2.02 1.23
C ASP A 180 -3.78 -1.17 2.38
N VAL A 181 -3.57 0.15 2.29
CA VAL A 181 -3.94 1.11 3.34
C VAL A 181 -5.46 1.19 3.51
N ALA A 182 -6.20 1.20 2.39
CA ALA A 182 -7.67 1.27 2.40
C ALA A 182 -8.28 0.00 2.99
N LEU A 183 -7.76 -1.17 2.59
CA LEU A 183 -8.20 -2.45 3.14
C LEU A 183 -7.93 -2.51 4.65
N ARG A 184 -6.74 -2.08 5.11
CA ARG A 184 -6.39 -2.03 6.53
C ARG A 184 -7.34 -1.14 7.31
N ALA A 185 -7.66 0.06 6.81
CA ALA A 185 -8.63 0.95 7.43
C ALA A 185 -10.03 0.31 7.51
N ASN A 186 -10.49 -0.31 6.43
CA ASN A 186 -11.78 -1.01 6.40
C ASN A 186 -11.83 -2.18 7.37
N MET A 187 -10.74 -2.94 7.51
CA MET A 187 -10.68 -4.07 8.45
C MET A 187 -10.71 -3.61 9.91
N VAL A 188 -10.05 -2.50 10.24
CA VAL A 188 -10.16 -1.88 11.58
C VAL A 188 -11.57 -1.37 11.79
N GLY A 189 -12.12 -0.58 10.84
CA GLY A 189 -13.46 0.00 10.93
C GLY A 189 -14.56 -1.05 11.09
N GLY A 190 -14.45 -2.15 10.36
CA GLY A 190 -15.39 -3.29 10.44
C GLY A 190 -15.15 -4.26 11.60
N GLY A 191 -14.14 -4.04 12.46
CA GLY A 191 -13.82 -4.91 13.60
C GLY A 191 -13.27 -6.28 13.22
N LEU A 192 -12.79 -6.45 11.98
CA LEU A 192 -12.16 -7.69 11.51
C LEU A 192 -10.75 -7.89 12.11
N ILE A 193 -10.10 -6.79 12.46
CA ILE A 193 -8.89 -6.76 13.28
C ILE A 193 -9.10 -5.80 14.45
N ASP A 194 -8.29 -5.94 15.50
CA ASP A 194 -8.50 -5.20 16.74
C ASP A 194 -8.02 -3.76 16.66
N ALA A 195 -6.88 -3.53 15.97
CA ALA A 195 -6.29 -2.22 15.76
C ALA A 195 -5.48 -2.17 14.46
N GLY A 196 -5.05 -0.98 14.04
CA GLY A 196 -4.18 -0.82 12.88
C GLY A 196 -3.46 0.51 12.86
N ILE A 197 -2.30 0.54 12.22
CA ILE A 197 -1.52 1.75 11.99
C ILE A 197 -1.94 2.34 10.65
N LEU A 198 -2.43 3.56 10.67
CA LEU A 198 -3.02 4.24 9.51
C LEU A 198 -2.43 5.63 9.30
N PRO A 199 -2.11 6.00 8.06
CA PRO A 199 -1.80 7.38 7.68
C PRO A 199 -3.08 8.19 7.48
N GLN A 200 -2.95 9.52 7.35
CA GLN A 200 -4.04 10.38 6.90
C GLN A 200 -4.30 10.19 5.39
N PRO A 201 -5.55 10.32 4.92
CA PRO A 201 -6.77 10.71 5.64
C PRO A 201 -7.53 9.54 6.30
N TRP A 202 -7.03 8.31 6.17
CA TRP A 202 -7.67 7.09 6.66
C TRP A 202 -7.85 7.09 8.19
N ALA A 203 -6.81 7.56 8.90
CA ALA A 203 -6.87 7.71 10.35
C ALA A 203 -7.98 8.67 10.76
N ASP A 204 -8.04 9.85 10.13
CA ASP A 204 -9.04 10.88 10.46
C ASP A 204 -10.47 10.38 10.20
N SER A 205 -10.66 9.61 9.13
CA SER A 205 -11.95 8.99 8.82
C SER A 205 -12.43 8.07 9.95
N LEU A 206 -11.56 7.17 10.43
CA LEU A 206 -11.92 6.26 11.52
C LEU A 206 -12.15 7.00 12.83
N LEU A 207 -11.34 8.00 13.15
CA LEU A 207 -11.52 8.83 14.34
C LEU A 207 -12.86 9.56 14.31
N SER A 208 -13.28 10.08 13.15
CA SER A 208 -14.60 10.72 12.98
C SER A 208 -15.77 9.76 13.17
N MET A 209 -15.57 8.46 12.95
CA MET A 209 -16.55 7.39 13.20
C MET A 209 -16.55 6.92 14.67
N GLY A 210 -15.74 7.53 15.55
CA GLY A 210 -15.66 7.22 16.96
C GLY A 210 -14.73 6.05 17.32
N HIS A 211 -13.84 5.64 16.42
CA HIS A 211 -12.76 4.71 16.75
C HIS A 211 -11.73 5.37 17.67
N THR A 212 -10.99 4.57 18.45
CA THR A 212 -10.15 5.06 19.52
C THR A 212 -8.72 5.27 19.07
N LEU A 213 -8.20 6.48 19.23
CA LEU A 213 -6.77 6.77 19.11
C LEU A 213 -6.02 6.14 20.28
N LEU A 214 -5.02 5.32 20.00
CA LEU A 214 -4.13 4.76 21.02
C LEU A 214 -2.80 5.51 21.08
N GLU A 215 -2.21 5.83 19.92
CA GLU A 215 -0.93 6.53 19.81
C GLU A 215 -0.83 7.18 18.44
N ASP A 216 -0.04 8.25 18.30
CA ASP A 216 0.32 8.84 17.03
C ASP A 216 1.80 9.23 16.97
N THR A 217 2.31 9.42 15.77
CA THR A 217 3.69 9.86 15.54
C THR A 217 3.82 10.57 14.21
N LEU A 218 4.86 11.40 14.10
CA LEU A 218 5.39 11.85 12.82
C LEU A 218 6.56 10.94 12.46
N LEU A 219 6.29 9.96 11.60
CA LEU A 219 7.25 8.92 11.25
C LEU A 219 8.28 9.43 10.25
N GLU A 220 9.54 9.38 10.65
CA GLU A 220 10.69 9.65 9.78
C GLU A 220 11.04 8.43 8.91
N GLY A 221 11.83 8.67 7.84
CA GLY A 221 12.33 7.60 6.98
C GLY A 221 11.41 7.26 5.81
N MET A 222 10.33 7.98 5.62
CA MET A 222 9.51 7.97 4.40
C MET A 222 9.94 9.10 3.46
N GLY A 223 9.62 8.99 2.17
CA GLY A 223 9.88 10.08 1.23
C GLY A 223 9.82 9.68 -0.23
N PHE A 224 10.17 10.64 -1.08
CA PHE A 224 10.33 10.41 -2.50
C PHE A 224 11.76 9.95 -2.82
N TYR A 225 11.86 8.90 -3.62
CA TYR A 225 13.11 8.28 -4.06
C TYR A 225 13.18 8.29 -5.58
N VAL A 226 14.37 8.54 -6.12
CA VAL A 226 14.63 8.61 -7.56
C VAL A 226 15.14 7.28 -8.08
N ASP A 227 14.55 6.81 -9.16
CA ASP A 227 15.04 5.63 -9.91
C ASP A 227 16.49 5.85 -10.40
N PRO A 228 17.38 4.86 -10.30
CA PRO A 228 18.76 5.00 -10.74
C PRO A 228 18.90 5.40 -12.21
N SER A 229 17.99 5.00 -13.09
CA SER A 229 18.01 5.39 -14.52
C SER A 229 17.93 6.88 -14.76
N VAL A 230 17.31 7.64 -13.83
CA VAL A 230 17.23 9.11 -13.87
C VAL A 230 18.63 9.76 -13.82
N GLN A 231 19.60 9.10 -13.17
CA GLN A 231 20.93 9.68 -13.00
C GLN A 231 21.69 9.86 -14.34
N THR A 232 21.34 9.10 -15.35
CA THR A 232 21.95 9.16 -16.71
C THR A 232 21.16 10.05 -17.67
N ASP A 233 19.95 10.50 -17.30
CA ASP A 233 19.08 11.35 -18.10
C ASP A 233 19.04 12.77 -17.54
N SER A 234 19.67 13.71 -18.25
CA SER A 234 19.77 15.12 -17.80
C SER A 234 18.40 15.81 -17.73
N LEU A 235 17.45 15.48 -18.62
CA LEU A 235 16.08 16.01 -18.59
C LEU A 235 15.35 15.54 -17.32
N ARG A 236 15.37 14.22 -17.05
CA ARG A 236 14.74 13.63 -15.88
C ARG A 236 15.35 14.15 -14.58
N LYS A 237 16.65 14.35 -14.54
CA LYS A 237 17.35 14.94 -13.41
C LYS A 237 16.86 16.37 -13.12
N GLY A 238 16.69 17.19 -14.16
CA GLY A 238 16.10 18.52 -14.04
C GLY A 238 14.65 18.48 -13.53
N GLN A 239 13.85 17.54 -14.04
CA GLN A 239 12.44 17.36 -13.61
C GLN A 239 12.34 16.90 -12.15
N THR A 240 13.24 16.03 -11.66
CA THR A 240 13.21 15.60 -10.24
C THR A 240 13.58 16.73 -9.28
N GLU A 241 14.52 17.58 -9.64
CA GLU A 241 14.81 18.78 -8.85
C GLU A 241 13.65 19.79 -8.85
N LEU A 242 12.95 19.88 -9.98
CA LEU A 242 11.75 20.71 -10.08
C LEU A 242 10.59 20.12 -9.27
N LEU A 243 10.44 18.80 -9.23
CA LEU A 243 9.44 18.10 -8.41
C LEU A 243 9.55 18.48 -6.92
N LYS A 244 10.78 18.56 -6.38
CA LYS A 244 11.00 19.03 -4.99
C LYS A 244 10.43 20.43 -4.77
N LYS A 245 10.70 21.34 -5.69
CA LYS A 245 10.22 22.73 -5.60
C LYS A 245 8.69 22.79 -5.70
N VAL A 246 8.11 22.06 -6.63
CA VAL A 246 6.65 21.95 -6.80
C VAL A 246 6.00 21.39 -5.52
N TYR A 247 6.56 20.33 -4.96
CA TYR A 247 6.05 19.72 -3.73
C TYR A 247 6.05 20.72 -2.55
N LEU A 248 7.17 21.40 -2.32
CA LEU A 248 7.31 22.35 -1.22
C LEU A 248 6.40 23.58 -1.40
N GLU A 249 6.25 24.07 -2.63
CA GLU A 249 5.35 25.19 -2.91
C GLU A 249 3.87 24.78 -2.80
N ALA A 250 3.51 23.57 -3.22
CA ALA A 250 2.17 23.02 -3.02
C ALA A 250 1.83 22.86 -1.55
N LEU A 251 2.77 22.33 -0.75
CA LEU A 251 2.63 22.19 0.71
C LEU A 251 2.38 23.55 1.35
N ARG A 252 3.22 24.57 1.04
CA ARG A 252 3.04 25.93 1.55
C ARG A 252 1.67 26.50 1.23
N LYS A 253 1.18 26.32 0.01
CA LYS A 253 -0.15 26.84 -0.41
C LYS A 253 -1.31 26.10 0.28
N MET A 254 -1.15 24.83 0.58
CA MET A 254 -2.17 24.07 1.32
C MET A 254 -2.24 24.48 2.78
N ASP A 255 -1.12 24.85 3.39
CA ASP A 255 -1.06 25.31 4.79
C ASP A 255 -1.63 26.74 4.97
N GLU A 256 -1.75 27.52 3.88
CA GLU A 256 -2.30 28.88 3.87
C GLU A 256 -3.83 28.92 3.67
N GLN A 257 -4.48 27.78 3.36
CA GLN A 257 -5.93 27.66 3.14
C GLN A 257 -6.67 27.26 4.42
#